data_6fe1b7d9dd0db30c46620124d2ec2959
#
_entry.id   6fe1b7d9dd0db30c46620124d2ec2959
#
_cell.length_a   1.000
_cell.length_b   1.000
_cell.length_c   1.000
_cell.angle_alpha   90.00
_cell.angle_beta   90.00
_cell.angle_gamma   90.00
#
_symmetry.space_group_name_H-M   'P 1'
#
loop_
_entity.id
_entity.type
_entity.pdbx_description
1 polymer ?
#
loop_
_entity_poly.entity_id
_entity_poly.type
_entity_poly.pdbx_seq_one_letter_code
_entity_poly.pdbx_strand_id
1 'polypeptide(L)'
;LKIWKKTNAKIDEPSGKWYLKTGSSMGKTLIITRELNAYTLTDSATWLSLKDKYGLKILYKNKAELFNQYGIILLKRTAKKKLARKFFDWAISIEGKKVIENFEINEHQGFFVKK
;
A
#
# COMPACT_ATOMS: atom_id res chain seq x y z
N LEU A 1 -2.48 12.74 -2.48
CA LEU A 1 -2.63 14.17 -2.84
C LEU A 1 -2.05 14.52 -4.22
N LYS A 2 -0.94 13.89 -4.67
CA LYS A 2 -0.37 14.16 -6.02
C LYS A 2 -1.36 13.85 -7.16
N ILE A 3 -2.18 12.81 -7.03
CA ILE A 3 -3.16 12.40 -8.05
C ILE A 3 -4.23 13.48 -8.20
N TRP A 4 -4.78 13.95 -7.09
CA TRP A 4 -5.81 14.98 -7.09
C TRP A 4 -5.33 16.32 -7.66
N LYS A 5 -4.06 16.68 -7.44
CA LYS A 5 -3.48 17.90 -8.05
C LYS A 5 -3.55 17.91 -9.59
N LYS A 6 -3.61 16.73 -10.22
CA LYS A 6 -3.76 16.60 -11.68
C LYS A 6 -5.19 16.82 -12.17
N THR A 7 -6.18 16.81 -11.29
CA THR A 7 -7.60 16.85 -11.66
C THR A 7 -8.23 18.23 -11.50
N ASN A 8 -7.45 19.28 -11.15
CA ASN A 8 -7.96 20.60 -10.76
C ASN A 8 -9.01 20.57 -9.62
N ALA A 9 -9.21 19.41 -8.97
CA ALA A 9 -10.08 19.33 -7.82
C ALA A 9 -9.44 20.08 -6.65
N LYS A 10 -10.11 21.10 -6.16
CA LYS A 10 -9.69 21.81 -4.93
C LYS A 10 -9.94 20.92 -3.73
N ILE A 11 -8.88 20.17 -3.31
CA ILE A 11 -8.88 19.38 -2.08
C ILE A 11 -8.05 20.14 -1.05
N ASP A 12 -8.41 21.36 -0.78
CA ASP A 12 -7.71 22.14 0.23
C ASP A 12 -8.10 21.67 1.64
N GLU A 13 -9.34 21.18 1.80
CA GLU A 13 -9.82 20.56 3.02
C GLU A 13 -10.73 19.36 2.70
N PRO A 14 -10.70 18.26 3.47
CA PRO A 14 -11.74 17.24 3.37
C PRO A 14 -13.03 17.86 3.87
N SER A 15 -13.91 18.18 2.93
CA SER A 15 -15.16 18.86 3.26
C SER A 15 -16.17 18.00 4.01
N GLY A 16 -15.88 16.72 4.22
CA GLY A 16 -16.83 15.73 4.75
C GLY A 16 -17.99 15.41 3.81
N LYS A 17 -18.11 16.11 2.66
CA LYS A 17 -19.19 15.91 1.70
C LYS A 17 -18.82 14.87 0.64
N TRP A 18 -17.68 15.02 -0.02
CA TRP A 18 -17.26 14.13 -1.10
C TRP A 18 -15.90 13.47 -0.86
N TYR A 19 -15.06 14.03 -0.01
CA TYR A 19 -13.76 13.48 0.37
C TYR A 19 -13.69 13.22 1.86
N LEU A 20 -13.52 11.95 2.24
CA LEU A 20 -13.48 11.52 3.63
C LEU A 20 -12.09 11.04 4.01
N LYS A 21 -11.56 11.53 5.11
CA LYS A 21 -10.37 10.96 5.76
C LYS A 21 -10.84 9.95 6.80
N THR A 22 -10.68 8.68 6.51
CA THR A 22 -11.15 7.61 7.43
C THR A 22 -10.30 7.50 8.70
N GLY A 23 -9.03 7.92 8.65
CA GLY A 23 -8.09 7.71 9.75
C GLY A 23 -7.84 6.24 10.08
N SER A 24 -8.23 5.33 9.18
CA SER A 24 -8.21 3.88 9.38
C SER A 24 -7.13 3.19 8.56
N SER A 25 -6.83 1.93 8.89
CA SER A 25 -5.98 1.08 8.04
C SER A 25 -6.61 0.88 6.66
N MET A 26 -5.79 0.48 5.67
CA MET A 26 -6.26 0.28 4.30
C MET A 26 -7.41 -0.74 4.22
N GLY A 27 -7.31 -1.87 4.93
CA GLY A 27 -8.36 -2.87 4.95
C GLY A 27 -9.68 -2.34 5.54
N LYS A 28 -9.62 -1.58 6.65
CA LYS A 28 -10.82 -0.93 7.22
C LYS A 28 -11.39 0.13 6.28
N THR A 29 -10.53 0.86 5.58
CA THR A 29 -10.98 1.85 4.58
C THR A 29 -11.75 1.19 3.44
N LEU A 30 -11.37 -0.01 2.99
CA LEU A 30 -12.13 -0.76 1.99
C LEU A 30 -13.54 -1.13 2.49
N ILE A 31 -13.67 -1.55 3.76
CA ILE A 31 -14.98 -1.84 4.36
C ILE A 31 -15.85 -0.58 4.41
N ILE A 32 -15.30 0.54 4.88
CA ILE A 32 -16.00 1.83 4.90
C ILE A 32 -16.41 2.26 3.50
N THR A 33 -15.54 2.05 2.50
CA THR A 33 -15.82 2.37 1.10
C THR A 33 -17.04 1.61 0.58
N ARG A 34 -17.15 0.33 0.92
CA ARG A 34 -18.32 -0.49 0.58
C ARG A 34 -19.58 0.05 1.25
N GLU A 35 -19.56 0.30 2.58
CA GLU A 35 -20.72 0.79 3.32
C GLU A 35 -21.26 2.12 2.78
N LEU A 36 -20.38 2.98 2.30
CA LEU A 36 -20.72 4.29 1.75
C LEU A 36 -20.99 4.28 0.24
N ASN A 37 -20.89 3.13 -0.45
CA ASN A 37 -20.91 3.04 -1.91
C ASN A 37 -19.96 4.06 -2.57
N ALA A 38 -18.75 4.18 -2.02
CA ALA A 38 -17.79 5.21 -2.39
C ALA A 38 -16.65 4.65 -3.25
N TYR A 39 -15.71 5.51 -3.60
CA TYR A 39 -14.47 5.16 -4.30
C TYR A 39 -13.29 5.32 -3.36
N THR A 40 -12.29 4.46 -3.49
CA THR A 40 -11.05 4.59 -2.72
C THR A 40 -9.84 4.11 -3.53
N LEU A 41 -8.66 4.47 -3.04
CA LEU A 41 -7.39 3.93 -3.50
C LEU A 41 -6.93 2.87 -2.52
N THR A 42 -6.47 1.72 -3.04
CA THR A 42 -5.88 0.66 -2.20
C THR A 42 -4.59 0.14 -2.83
N ASP A 43 -3.71 -0.43 -2.01
CA ASP A 43 -2.56 -1.19 -2.51
C ASP A 43 -2.97 -2.60 -2.93
N SER A 44 -2.17 -3.18 -3.84
CA SER A 44 -2.46 -4.51 -4.39
C SER A 44 -2.43 -5.60 -3.33
N ALA A 45 -1.51 -5.54 -2.37
CA ALA A 45 -1.38 -6.57 -1.33
C ALA A 45 -2.62 -6.61 -0.43
N THR A 46 -3.11 -5.43 0.03
CA THR A 46 -4.36 -5.34 0.79
C THR A 46 -5.54 -5.85 0.00
N TRP A 47 -5.66 -5.48 -1.28
CA TRP A 47 -6.73 -5.98 -2.15
C TRP A 47 -6.68 -7.51 -2.31
N LEU A 48 -5.50 -8.08 -2.55
CA LEU A 48 -5.32 -9.52 -2.71
C LEU A 48 -5.62 -10.29 -1.42
N SER A 49 -5.21 -9.76 -0.27
CA SER A 49 -5.44 -10.40 1.04
C SER A 49 -6.89 -10.36 1.51
N LEU A 50 -7.71 -9.49 0.94
CA LEU A 50 -9.12 -9.39 1.28
C LEU A 50 -9.87 -10.61 0.75
N LYS A 51 -10.31 -11.51 1.64
CA LYS A 51 -11.01 -12.76 1.27
C LYS A 51 -12.34 -12.47 0.56
N ASP A 52 -13.17 -11.62 1.17
CA ASP A 52 -14.39 -11.12 0.56
C ASP A 52 -14.14 -9.73 -0.03
N LYS A 53 -14.48 -9.55 -1.28
CA LYS A 53 -14.37 -8.25 -1.98
C LYS A 53 -15.57 -7.34 -1.70
N TYR A 54 -16.58 -7.81 -0.97
CA TYR A 54 -17.78 -7.05 -0.57
C TYR A 54 -18.49 -6.32 -1.73
N GLY A 55 -18.45 -6.89 -2.92
CA GLY A 55 -18.99 -6.25 -4.13
C GLY A 55 -18.14 -5.13 -4.71
N LEU A 56 -16.99 -4.79 -4.10
CA LEU A 56 -16.05 -3.83 -4.66
C LEU A 56 -15.38 -4.38 -5.92
N LYS A 57 -15.09 -3.50 -6.87
CA LYS A 57 -14.43 -3.82 -8.14
C LYS A 57 -13.25 -2.88 -8.38
N ILE A 58 -12.18 -3.40 -8.99
CA ILE A 58 -11.09 -2.56 -9.47
C ILE A 58 -11.56 -1.81 -10.72
N LEU A 59 -11.60 -0.50 -10.66
CA LEU A 59 -11.98 0.36 -11.77
C LEU A 59 -10.76 0.84 -12.57
N TYR A 60 -9.62 1.00 -11.90
CA TYR A 60 -8.40 1.48 -12.52
C TYR A 60 -7.18 0.87 -11.85
N LYS A 61 -6.21 0.45 -12.66
CA LYS A 61 -4.92 -0.07 -12.20
C LYS A 61 -3.81 0.44 -13.12
N ASN A 62 -2.83 1.13 -12.57
CA ASN A 62 -1.68 1.63 -13.34
C ASN A 62 -0.42 1.56 -12.48
N LYS A 63 0.54 0.71 -12.87
CA LYS A 63 1.78 0.50 -12.14
C LYS A 63 2.71 1.72 -12.15
N ALA A 64 2.68 2.53 -13.19
CA ALA A 64 3.54 3.71 -13.32
C ALA A 64 3.01 4.91 -12.53
N GLU A 65 1.71 5.16 -12.60
CA GLU A 65 1.09 6.32 -11.94
C GLU A 65 0.73 6.06 -10.49
N LEU A 66 0.33 4.82 -10.15
CA LEU A 66 -0.09 4.39 -8.84
C LEU A 66 1.01 3.58 -8.12
N PHE A 67 2.25 4.01 -8.27
CA PHE A 67 3.38 3.33 -7.66
C PHE A 67 3.42 3.57 -6.14
N ASN A 68 3.29 2.48 -5.36
CA ASN A 68 3.40 2.50 -3.90
C ASN A 68 4.74 1.92 -3.48
N GLN A 69 5.72 2.78 -3.22
CA GLN A 69 7.07 2.37 -2.86
C GLN A 69 7.20 2.12 -1.37
N TYR A 70 7.70 0.94 -1.03
CA TYR A 70 8.15 0.61 0.31
C TYR A 70 9.64 0.88 0.45
N GLY A 71 10.06 1.23 1.66
CA GLY A 71 11.46 1.42 2.00
C GLY A 71 11.78 0.82 3.36
N ILE A 72 13.01 0.35 3.52
CA ILE A 72 13.54 -0.09 4.82
C ILE A 72 14.53 0.96 5.33
N ILE A 73 14.41 1.32 6.60
CA ILE A 73 15.24 2.34 7.25
C ILE A 73 15.89 1.72 8.48
N LEU A 74 17.23 1.77 8.52
CA LEU A 74 17.99 1.37 9.70
C LEU A 74 18.16 2.56 10.63
N LEU A 75 17.58 2.49 11.83
CA LEU A 75 17.72 3.53 12.83
C LEU A 75 19.14 3.55 13.41
N LYS A 76 19.73 4.75 13.53
CA LYS A 76 21.08 4.94 14.11
C LYS A 76 21.14 4.53 15.59
N ARG A 77 20.08 4.77 16.34
CA ARG A 77 19.96 4.45 17.77
C ARG A 77 18.89 3.36 17.97
N THR A 78 19.33 2.14 18.19
CA THR A 78 18.47 1.00 18.51
C THR A 78 19.18 0.08 19.49
N ALA A 79 18.46 -0.43 20.49
CA ALA A 79 18.99 -1.33 21.52
C ALA A 79 19.58 -2.63 20.92
N LYS A 80 19.01 -3.11 19.81
CA LYS A 80 19.46 -4.34 19.12
C LYS A 80 20.14 -4.03 17.78
N LYS A 81 21.07 -3.08 17.78
CA LYS A 81 21.74 -2.57 16.56
C LYS A 81 22.32 -3.67 15.66
N LYS A 82 22.97 -4.68 16.23
CA LYS A 82 23.56 -5.79 15.44
C LYS A 82 22.50 -6.60 14.71
N LEU A 83 21.38 -6.93 15.37
CA LEU A 83 20.28 -7.69 14.74
C LEU A 83 19.55 -6.86 13.70
N ALA A 84 19.25 -5.61 14.00
CA ALA A 84 18.63 -4.69 13.07
C ALA A 84 19.50 -4.50 11.81
N ARG A 85 20.81 -4.41 11.96
CA ARG A 85 21.76 -4.33 10.83
C ARG A 85 21.74 -5.62 10.00
N LYS A 86 21.80 -6.80 10.63
CA LYS A 86 21.73 -8.08 9.92
C LYS A 86 20.45 -8.22 9.12
N PHE A 87 19.30 -7.86 9.71
CA PHE A 87 18.03 -7.89 9.00
C PHE A 87 18.01 -6.90 7.83
N PHE A 88 18.50 -5.68 8.03
CA PHE A 88 18.58 -4.68 6.96
C PHE A 88 19.44 -5.18 5.79
N ASP A 89 20.66 -5.67 6.09
CA ASP A 89 21.60 -6.17 5.08
C ASP A 89 21.02 -7.38 4.33
N TRP A 90 20.33 -8.29 5.03
CA TRP A 90 19.62 -9.40 4.41
C TRP A 90 18.46 -8.91 3.51
N ALA A 91 17.64 -7.98 3.97
CA ALA A 91 16.48 -7.52 3.23
C ALA A 91 16.85 -6.85 1.88
N ILE A 92 18.05 -6.23 1.80
CA ILE A 92 18.56 -5.65 0.56
C ILE A 92 19.46 -6.59 -0.24
N SER A 93 19.78 -7.78 0.29
CA SER A 93 20.58 -8.80 -0.40
C SER A 93 19.80 -9.45 -1.56
N ILE A 94 20.50 -10.22 -2.38
CA ILE A 94 19.89 -10.99 -3.47
C ILE A 94 18.88 -12.00 -2.92
N GLU A 95 19.22 -12.67 -1.82
CA GLU A 95 18.36 -13.66 -1.16
C GLU A 95 17.08 -13.01 -0.60
N GLY A 96 17.22 -11.90 0.13
CA GLY A 96 16.09 -11.17 0.68
C GLY A 96 15.16 -10.64 -0.40
N LYS A 97 15.73 -10.10 -1.49
CA LYS A 97 14.96 -9.66 -2.65
C LYS A 97 14.18 -10.80 -3.30
N LYS A 98 14.80 -11.99 -3.47
CA LYS A 98 14.10 -13.18 -4.00
C LYS A 98 12.95 -13.60 -3.11
N VAL A 99 13.12 -13.59 -1.78
CA VAL A 99 12.03 -13.91 -0.84
C VAL A 99 10.86 -12.94 -0.99
N ILE A 100 11.15 -11.64 -1.13
CA ILE A 100 10.11 -10.60 -1.32
C ILE A 100 9.40 -10.79 -2.67
N GLU A 101 10.15 -11.06 -3.75
CA GLU A 101 9.58 -11.24 -5.10
C GLU A 101 8.74 -12.51 -5.22
N ASN A 102 9.14 -13.58 -4.52
CA ASN A 102 8.43 -14.86 -4.53
C ASN A 102 7.27 -14.91 -3.51
N PHE A 103 7.05 -13.83 -2.76
CA PHE A 103 5.94 -13.79 -1.81
C PHE A 103 4.61 -13.63 -2.56
N GLU A 104 3.76 -14.63 -2.41
CA GLU A 104 2.43 -14.68 -3.04
C GLU A 104 1.32 -14.46 -2.01
N ILE A 105 0.26 -13.82 -2.48
CA ILE A 105 -1.00 -13.65 -1.75
C ILE A 105 -2.11 -14.20 -2.64
N ASN A 106 -2.73 -15.31 -2.24
CA ASN A 106 -3.76 -16.00 -3.03
C ASN A 106 -3.29 -16.26 -4.49
N GLU A 107 -2.12 -16.91 -4.64
CA GLU A 107 -1.51 -17.27 -5.93
C GLU A 107 -1.12 -16.06 -6.82
N HIS A 108 -1.06 -14.87 -6.24
CA HIS A 108 -0.65 -13.66 -6.94
C HIS A 108 0.58 -13.04 -6.29
N GLN A 109 1.50 -12.55 -7.08
CA GLN A 109 2.67 -11.84 -6.59
C GLN A 109 2.26 -10.61 -5.77
N GLY A 110 2.67 -10.58 -4.50
CA GLY A 110 2.30 -9.51 -3.56
C GLY A 110 3.13 -8.24 -3.74
N PHE A 111 4.43 -8.39 -4.00
CA PHE A 111 5.38 -7.28 -4.06
C PHE A 111 6.33 -7.40 -5.26
N PHE A 112 6.88 -6.27 -5.67
CA PHE A 112 7.86 -6.17 -6.75
C PHE A 112 9.11 -5.49 -6.24
N VAL A 113 10.28 -6.05 -6.52
CA VAL A 113 11.57 -5.43 -6.17
C VAL A 113 12.05 -4.59 -7.36
N LYS A 114 12.47 -3.36 -7.07
CA LYS A 114 13.09 -2.51 -8.08
C LYS A 114 14.46 -3.08 -8.45
N LYS A 115 14.66 -3.33 -9.74
CA LYS A 115 15.96 -3.67 -10.31
C LYS A 115 16.91 -2.49 -10.25
#